data_709453161157f5d77ed9ced96c5471fe
#
_entry.id   709453161157f5d77ed9ced96c5471fe
#
_cell.length_a   1.000
_cell.length_b   1.000
_cell.length_c   1.000
_cell.angle_alpha   90.00
_cell.angle_beta   90.00
_cell.angle_gamma   90.00
#
_symmetry.space_group_name_H-M   'P 1'
#
loop_
_entity.id
_entity.type
_entity.pdbx_description
1 polymer ?
#
loop_
_entity_poly.entity_id
_entity_poly.type
_entity_poly.pdbx_seq_one_letter_code
_entity_poly.pdbx_strand_id
1 'polypeptide(L)'
;MNLVALTPCCVDYYPQLQKSFMGGNSLNVASMWKILSPYSNVSVITALGNDANGRMIFDFLSHKEIETTRVYMQDGSTACNQLRVDEHGERYGIEGTWNGGVYETFKLSEDDWEFVAKQDIIAIPANNPNFKEQLQRKHKKQIIAVDYLDIENCIPIEDSIDYTDIAFITAHQGVLKKYQELAYARNKLIVVTLGADGSYAFYKGAMYFQSALSVPKVVDTTGCGDAYQAAFALKYVQTNNIKESMNAGALAASKIAQAWGGVGFIEHSF
;
A
#
# COMPACT_ATOMS: atom_id res chain seq x y z
N MET A 1 -16.76 8.14 -2.57
CA MET A 1 -16.46 6.72 -2.26
C MET A 1 -15.92 6.63 -0.85
N ASN A 2 -16.08 5.48 -0.19
CA ASN A 2 -15.54 5.21 1.13
C ASN A 2 -14.34 4.27 1.00
N LEU A 3 -13.17 4.73 1.40
CA LEU A 3 -11.88 4.03 1.20
C LEU A 3 -11.20 3.85 2.55
N VAL A 4 -10.71 2.64 2.83
CA VAL A 4 -9.97 2.38 4.07
C VAL A 4 -8.69 1.61 3.81
N ALA A 5 -7.62 2.07 4.44
CA ALA A 5 -6.34 1.37 4.47
C ALA A 5 -6.11 0.76 5.87
N LEU A 6 -5.86 -0.55 5.91
CA LEU A 6 -5.74 -1.36 7.14
C LEU A 6 -4.30 -1.82 7.29
N THR A 7 -3.41 -0.96 7.78
CA THR A 7 -2.00 -1.36 7.82
C THR A 7 -1.16 -0.49 8.76
N PRO A 8 0.14 -0.75 8.90
CA PRO A 8 0.97 0.16 9.66
C PRO A 8 1.07 1.53 9.01
N CYS A 9 1.00 2.54 9.86
CA CYS A 9 1.66 3.80 9.65
C CYS A 9 2.94 3.76 10.49
N CYS A 10 4.07 4.10 9.91
CA CYS A 10 5.36 4.00 10.56
C CYS A 10 6.25 5.20 10.28
N VAL A 11 7.43 5.20 10.88
CA VAL A 11 8.49 6.15 10.57
C VAL A 11 9.67 5.38 9.99
N ASP A 12 10.14 5.82 8.83
CA ASP A 12 11.30 5.28 8.15
C ASP A 12 12.51 6.19 8.40
N TYR A 13 13.52 5.68 9.08
CA TYR A 13 14.77 6.39 9.33
C TYR A 13 15.79 6.05 8.24
N TYR A 14 16.43 7.07 7.67
CA TYR A 14 17.45 6.95 6.64
C TYR A 14 18.81 7.33 7.23
N PRO A 15 19.65 6.35 7.62
CA PRO A 15 20.96 6.64 8.26
C PRO A 15 21.86 7.53 7.40
N GLN A 16 21.85 7.34 6.07
CA GLN A 16 22.66 8.14 5.13
C GLN A 16 22.28 9.63 5.11
N LEU A 17 21.04 9.97 5.48
CA LEU A 17 20.54 11.35 5.56
C LEU A 17 20.47 11.86 7.00
N GLN A 18 20.57 10.97 7.99
CA GLN A 18 20.27 11.25 9.39
C GLN A 18 18.89 11.88 9.58
N LYS A 19 17.90 11.39 8.80
CA LYS A 19 16.53 11.91 8.78
C LYS A 19 15.51 10.78 8.86
N SER A 20 14.37 11.13 9.43
CA SER A 20 13.18 10.28 9.44
C SER A 20 12.11 10.86 8.54
N PHE A 21 11.37 9.98 7.87
CA PHE A 21 10.21 10.32 7.06
C PHE A 21 9.03 9.47 7.51
N MET A 22 7.83 10.02 7.39
CA MET A 22 6.61 9.24 7.60
C MET A 22 6.41 8.25 6.46
N GLY A 23 5.92 7.08 6.77
CA GLY A 23 5.72 5.99 5.83
C GLY A 23 4.76 4.93 6.35
N GLY A 24 4.87 3.75 5.77
CA GLY A 24 3.97 2.64 6.01
C GLY A 24 2.85 2.58 4.98
N ASN A 25 2.50 1.36 4.60
CA ASN A 25 1.57 1.08 3.51
C ASN A 25 0.25 1.86 3.63
N SER A 26 -0.41 1.88 4.82
CA SER A 26 -1.66 2.63 5.02
C SER A 26 -1.52 4.12 4.82
N LEU A 27 -0.48 4.70 5.38
CA LEU A 27 -0.25 6.13 5.26
C LEU A 27 -0.05 6.52 3.79
N ASN A 28 0.79 5.75 3.07
CA ASN A 28 1.10 5.98 1.67
C ASN A 28 -0.14 5.81 0.78
N VAL A 29 -0.88 4.72 0.96
CA VAL A 29 -2.11 4.43 0.20
C VAL A 29 -3.18 5.48 0.46
N ALA A 30 -3.50 5.77 1.73
CA ALA A 30 -4.54 6.73 2.09
C ALA A 30 -4.20 8.15 1.61
N SER A 31 -2.94 8.56 1.74
CA SER A 31 -2.46 9.86 1.25
C SER A 31 -2.60 9.97 -0.27
N MET A 32 -2.26 8.92 -1.02
CA MET A 32 -2.43 8.89 -2.47
C MET A 32 -3.91 8.93 -2.86
N TRP A 33 -4.78 8.20 -2.17
CA TRP A 33 -6.22 8.27 -2.40
C TRP A 33 -6.79 9.66 -2.17
N LYS A 34 -6.34 10.35 -1.13
CA LYS A 34 -6.80 11.72 -0.84
C LYS A 34 -6.42 12.71 -1.95
N ILE A 35 -5.22 12.55 -2.53
CA ILE A 35 -4.80 13.33 -3.71
C ILE A 35 -5.66 13.03 -4.94
N LEU A 36 -5.84 11.73 -5.25
CA LEU A 36 -6.50 11.31 -6.48
C LEU A 36 -8.02 11.48 -6.45
N SER A 37 -8.60 11.51 -5.24
CA SER A 37 -10.04 11.61 -5.02
C SER A 37 -10.35 12.45 -3.77
N PRO A 38 -10.12 13.77 -3.80
CA PRO A 38 -10.21 14.64 -2.61
C PRO A 38 -11.60 14.66 -1.97
N TYR A 39 -12.64 14.33 -2.73
CA TYR A 39 -14.02 14.26 -2.24
C TYR A 39 -14.44 12.87 -1.72
N SER A 40 -13.57 11.89 -1.76
CA SER A 40 -13.83 10.58 -1.13
C SER A 40 -13.58 10.64 0.37
N ASN A 41 -14.34 9.85 1.11
CA ASN A 41 -14.06 9.61 2.53
C ASN A 41 -12.90 8.61 2.60
N VAL A 42 -11.74 9.08 3.00
CA VAL A 42 -10.52 8.26 3.14
C VAL A 42 -10.21 8.09 4.61
N SER A 43 -10.03 6.86 5.04
CA SER A 43 -9.79 6.49 6.44
C SER A 43 -8.57 5.58 6.57
N VAL A 44 -7.97 5.61 7.74
CA VAL A 44 -6.94 4.66 8.16
C VAL A 44 -7.39 4.00 9.47
N ILE A 45 -7.22 2.68 9.57
CA ILE A 45 -7.36 1.97 10.86
C ILE A 45 -5.99 1.43 11.24
N THR A 46 -5.40 1.96 12.31
CA THR A 46 -4.06 1.62 12.77
C THR A 46 -3.91 1.91 14.26
N ALA A 47 -2.83 1.38 14.86
CA ALA A 47 -2.37 1.79 16.18
C ALA A 47 -1.05 2.54 16.06
N LEU A 48 -0.92 3.64 16.79
CA LEU A 48 0.27 4.46 16.92
C LEU A 48 0.70 4.50 18.40
N GLY A 49 2.00 4.56 18.63
CA GLY A 49 2.51 4.78 19.97
C GLY A 49 2.17 6.18 20.49
N ASN A 50 1.99 6.31 21.79
CA ASN A 50 1.85 7.60 22.44
C ASN A 50 3.22 8.30 22.58
N ASP A 51 3.95 8.40 21.48
CA ASP A 51 5.27 9.00 21.34
C ASP A 51 5.29 10.16 20.33
N ALA A 52 6.45 10.76 20.11
CA ALA A 52 6.58 11.87 19.17
C ALA A 52 6.27 11.47 17.71
N ASN A 53 6.65 10.25 17.32
CA ASN A 53 6.40 9.72 15.98
C ASN A 53 4.91 9.49 15.74
N GLY A 54 4.21 8.91 16.73
CA GLY A 54 2.77 8.70 16.64
C GLY A 54 1.99 10.01 16.55
N ARG A 55 2.36 11.00 17.33
CA ARG A 55 1.75 12.34 17.24
C ARG A 55 1.99 12.99 15.88
N MET A 56 3.21 12.91 15.35
CA MET A 56 3.56 13.46 14.03
C MET A 56 2.70 12.83 12.92
N ILE A 57 2.54 11.49 12.93
CA ILE A 57 1.70 10.79 11.96
C ILE A 57 0.22 11.18 12.13
N PHE A 58 -0.28 11.21 13.36
CA PHE A 58 -1.67 11.59 13.64
C PHE A 58 -1.98 13.00 13.15
N ASP A 59 -1.10 13.96 13.43
CA ASP A 59 -1.24 15.35 13.01
C ASP A 59 -1.21 15.47 11.46
N PHE A 60 -0.32 14.72 10.81
CA PHE A 60 -0.27 14.66 9.34
C PHE A 60 -1.58 14.14 8.73
N LEU A 61 -2.09 12.99 9.22
CA LEU A 61 -3.35 12.42 8.75
C LEU A 61 -4.51 13.42 8.91
N SER A 62 -4.60 14.05 10.06
CA SER A 62 -5.63 15.06 10.36
C SER A 62 -5.50 16.27 9.43
N HIS A 63 -4.28 16.78 9.22
CA HIS A 63 -4.03 17.92 8.35
C HIS A 63 -4.38 17.65 6.88
N LYS A 64 -4.17 16.40 6.44
CA LYS A 64 -4.55 15.95 5.09
C LYS A 64 -6.02 15.53 4.99
N GLU A 65 -6.84 15.82 6.01
CA GLU A 65 -8.25 15.45 6.07
C GLU A 65 -8.51 13.94 5.80
N ILE A 66 -7.60 13.10 6.23
CA ILE A 66 -7.80 11.65 6.30
C ILE A 66 -8.45 11.36 7.64
N GLU A 67 -9.52 10.57 7.65
CA GLU A 67 -10.27 10.31 8.87
C GLU A 67 -9.45 9.55 9.90
N THR A 68 -9.36 10.08 11.13
CA THR A 68 -8.51 9.58 12.21
C THR A 68 -9.28 9.00 13.40
N THR A 69 -10.61 8.90 13.34
CA THR A 69 -11.43 8.39 14.47
C THR A 69 -11.08 6.94 14.86
N ARG A 70 -10.41 6.20 13.96
CA ARG A 70 -9.93 4.82 14.15
C ARG A 70 -8.41 4.71 14.14
N VAL A 71 -7.72 5.81 14.43
CA VAL A 71 -6.30 5.82 14.72
C VAL A 71 -6.14 5.78 16.23
N TYR A 72 -5.67 4.65 16.76
CA TYR A 72 -5.62 4.37 18.19
C TYR A 72 -4.25 4.70 18.76
N MET A 73 -4.20 5.71 19.64
CA MET A 73 -2.98 6.05 20.37
C MET A 73 -2.85 5.10 21.57
N GLN A 74 -1.76 4.33 21.64
CA GLN A 74 -1.53 3.32 22.68
C GLN A 74 -0.20 3.54 23.39
N ASP A 75 -0.08 3.10 24.63
CA ASP A 75 1.18 3.15 25.36
C ASP A 75 2.20 2.19 24.72
N GLY A 76 3.34 2.74 24.33
CA GLY A 76 4.40 2.03 23.61
C GLY A 76 4.96 2.85 22.46
N SER A 77 5.79 2.24 21.62
CA SER A 77 6.41 2.90 20.48
C SER A 77 5.55 2.79 19.20
N THR A 78 5.60 3.83 18.39
CA THR A 78 5.13 3.79 17.02
C THR A 78 6.02 2.87 16.18
N ALA A 79 5.43 2.17 15.21
CA ALA A 79 6.18 1.32 14.29
C ALA A 79 7.27 2.13 13.56
N CYS A 80 8.45 1.53 13.41
CA CYS A 80 9.56 2.17 12.70
C CYS A 80 10.43 1.15 11.96
N ASN A 81 11.13 1.64 10.95
CA ASN A 81 12.09 0.87 10.18
C ASN A 81 13.34 1.71 9.88
N GLN A 82 14.42 1.07 9.43
CA GLN A 82 15.54 1.78 8.84
C GLN A 82 15.68 1.37 7.37
N LEU A 83 15.85 2.37 6.53
CA LEU A 83 15.94 2.21 5.09
C LEU A 83 17.25 2.80 4.57
N ARG A 84 17.76 2.22 3.50
CA ARG A 84 18.80 2.81 2.67
C ARG A 84 18.33 2.91 1.24
N VAL A 85 18.86 3.88 0.52
CA VAL A 85 18.60 4.09 -0.90
C VAL A 85 19.96 4.06 -1.60
N ASP A 86 20.05 3.35 -2.70
CA ASP A 86 21.29 3.28 -3.51
C ASP A 86 21.43 4.47 -4.46
N GLU A 87 22.48 4.46 -5.27
CA GLU A 87 22.80 5.51 -6.25
C GLU A 87 21.76 5.63 -7.38
N HIS A 88 20.94 4.59 -7.58
CA HIS A 88 19.85 4.56 -8.56
C HIS A 88 18.50 4.96 -7.98
N GLY A 89 18.44 5.25 -6.67
CA GLY A 89 17.21 5.59 -5.95
C GLY A 89 16.43 4.36 -5.47
N GLU A 90 16.98 3.14 -5.61
CA GLU A 90 16.30 1.93 -5.17
C GLU A 90 16.37 1.77 -3.65
N ARG A 91 15.22 1.47 -3.04
CA ARG A 91 15.05 1.37 -1.59
C ARG A 91 15.30 -0.04 -1.10
N TYR A 92 16.04 -0.16 -0.01
CA TYR A 92 16.29 -1.42 0.71
C TYR A 92 16.01 -1.26 2.21
N GLY A 93 15.32 -2.23 2.80
CA GLY A 93 15.24 -2.37 4.26
C GLY A 93 16.59 -2.78 4.84
N ILE A 94 16.94 -2.24 6.00
CA ILE A 94 18.10 -2.71 6.76
C ILE A 94 17.65 -3.88 7.63
N GLU A 95 18.27 -5.04 7.45
CA GLU A 95 17.89 -6.28 8.15
C GLU A 95 17.88 -6.08 9.68
N GLY A 96 16.87 -6.65 10.34
CA GLY A 96 16.73 -6.62 11.79
C GLY A 96 16.32 -5.27 12.40
N THR A 97 16.01 -4.25 11.59
CA THR A 97 15.65 -2.91 12.10
C THR A 97 14.15 -2.64 12.18
N TRP A 98 13.32 -3.50 11.60
CA TRP A 98 11.87 -3.37 11.75
C TRP A 98 11.45 -3.52 13.22
N ASN A 99 10.71 -2.56 13.69
CA ASN A 99 10.03 -2.59 14.98
C ASN A 99 8.56 -2.24 14.75
N GLY A 100 7.67 -3.21 14.90
CA GLY A 100 6.23 -3.02 14.68
C GLY A 100 5.55 -2.18 15.76
N GLY A 101 6.22 -1.96 16.89
CA GLY A 101 5.66 -1.18 18.00
C GLY A 101 4.29 -1.71 18.42
N VAL A 102 3.40 -0.80 18.83
CA VAL A 102 2.03 -1.15 19.25
C VAL A 102 1.18 -1.74 18.12
N TYR A 103 1.53 -1.46 16.87
CA TYR A 103 0.82 -1.99 15.70
C TYR A 103 0.94 -3.52 15.57
N GLU A 104 2.06 -4.12 15.97
CA GLU A 104 2.37 -5.53 15.71
C GLU A 104 1.34 -6.50 16.31
N THR A 105 0.73 -6.09 17.41
CA THR A 105 -0.30 -6.88 18.11
C THR A 105 -1.71 -6.27 17.98
N PHE A 106 -1.85 -5.19 17.23
CA PHE A 106 -3.11 -4.47 17.08
C PHE A 106 -4.18 -5.33 16.39
N LYS A 107 -5.34 -5.43 17.03
CA LYS A 107 -6.52 -6.12 16.51
C LYS A 107 -7.69 -5.16 16.38
N LEU A 108 -8.41 -5.28 15.26
CA LEU A 108 -9.63 -4.53 15.03
C LEU A 108 -10.73 -5.01 15.97
N SER A 109 -11.49 -4.07 16.52
CA SER A 109 -12.71 -4.33 17.28
C SER A 109 -13.90 -4.69 16.36
N GLU A 110 -14.99 -5.17 16.92
CA GLU A 110 -16.22 -5.38 16.14
C GLU A 110 -16.75 -4.07 15.53
N ASP A 111 -16.65 -2.94 16.23
CA ASP A 111 -17.01 -1.62 15.68
C ASP A 111 -16.14 -1.22 14.48
N ASP A 112 -14.86 -1.60 14.48
CA ASP A 112 -13.98 -1.40 13.33
C ASP A 112 -14.41 -2.28 12.16
N TRP A 113 -14.77 -3.54 12.41
CA TRP A 113 -15.25 -4.45 11.37
C TRP A 113 -16.58 -3.99 10.79
N GLU A 114 -17.50 -3.45 11.60
CA GLU A 114 -18.72 -2.83 11.11
C GLU A 114 -18.46 -1.60 10.24
N PHE A 115 -17.43 -0.83 10.56
CA PHE A 115 -17.00 0.29 9.73
C PHE A 115 -16.37 -0.19 8.42
N VAL A 116 -15.46 -1.17 8.48
CA VAL A 116 -14.83 -1.78 7.30
C VAL A 116 -15.88 -2.37 6.35
N ALA A 117 -16.95 -2.96 6.89
CA ALA A 117 -18.06 -3.53 6.10
C ALA A 117 -18.78 -2.50 5.20
N LYS A 118 -18.65 -1.21 5.48
CA LYS A 118 -19.30 -0.10 4.74
C LYS A 118 -18.37 0.55 3.70
N GLN A 119 -17.12 0.07 3.56
CA GLN A 119 -16.15 0.64 2.65
C GLN A 119 -16.28 0.07 1.23
N ASP A 120 -16.00 0.89 0.23
CA ASP A 120 -16.00 0.49 -1.19
C ASP A 120 -14.69 -0.20 -1.56
N ILE A 121 -13.56 0.32 -1.08
CA ILE A 121 -12.22 -0.26 -1.29
C ILE A 121 -11.51 -0.42 0.05
N ILE A 122 -10.93 -1.59 0.24
CA ILE A 122 -10.09 -1.94 1.39
C ILE A 122 -8.70 -2.27 0.86
N ALA A 123 -7.68 -1.53 1.30
CA ALA A 123 -6.28 -1.86 1.05
C ALA A 123 -5.67 -2.48 2.31
N ILE A 124 -5.02 -3.62 2.15
CA ILE A 124 -4.41 -4.36 3.26
C ILE A 124 -3.20 -5.16 2.75
N PRO A 125 -2.03 -5.11 3.41
CA PRO A 125 -0.94 -6.01 3.09
C PRO A 125 -1.18 -7.39 3.72
N ALA A 126 -0.68 -8.43 3.06
CA ALA A 126 -0.88 -9.81 3.48
C ALA A 126 -0.24 -10.13 4.85
N ASN A 127 0.79 -9.39 5.26
CA ASN A 127 1.43 -9.54 6.58
C ASN A 127 0.72 -8.78 7.72
N ASN A 128 -0.44 -8.17 7.46
CA ASN A 128 -1.22 -7.47 8.48
C ASN A 128 -1.72 -8.44 9.55
N PRO A 129 -1.65 -8.10 10.86
CA PRO A 129 -2.15 -8.96 11.93
C PRO A 129 -3.66 -9.27 11.83
N ASN A 130 -4.43 -8.46 11.10
CA ASN A 130 -5.87 -8.64 10.88
C ASN A 130 -6.22 -9.25 9.50
N PHE A 131 -5.21 -9.62 8.69
CA PHE A 131 -5.42 -10.03 7.29
C PHE A 131 -6.35 -11.25 7.14
N LYS A 132 -6.09 -12.32 7.91
CA LYS A 132 -6.91 -13.54 7.83
C LYS A 132 -8.37 -13.28 8.19
N GLU A 133 -8.63 -12.43 9.18
CA GLU A 133 -9.97 -12.07 9.62
C GLU A 133 -10.67 -11.20 8.56
N GLN A 134 -9.96 -10.24 7.95
CA GLN A 134 -10.50 -9.44 6.84
C GLN A 134 -11.01 -10.31 5.69
N LEU A 135 -10.27 -11.35 5.31
CA LEU A 135 -10.68 -12.25 4.22
C LEU A 135 -11.99 -12.98 4.54
N GLN A 136 -12.20 -13.36 5.80
CA GLN A 136 -13.42 -14.04 6.25
C GLN A 136 -14.63 -13.11 6.34
N ARG A 137 -14.40 -11.79 6.52
CA ARG A 137 -15.43 -10.77 6.69
C ARG A 137 -15.75 -10.00 5.40
N LYS A 138 -15.30 -10.49 4.25
CA LYS A 138 -15.52 -9.83 2.96
C LYS A 138 -17.01 -9.77 2.58
N HIS A 139 -17.48 -8.60 2.17
CA HIS A 139 -18.79 -8.38 1.60
C HIS A 139 -18.74 -8.32 0.06
N LYS A 140 -19.78 -8.81 -0.62
CA LYS A 140 -19.82 -8.97 -2.10
C LYS A 140 -19.60 -7.68 -2.90
N LYS A 141 -19.89 -6.51 -2.32
CA LYS A 141 -19.78 -5.21 -3.01
C LYS A 141 -18.42 -4.53 -2.81
N GLN A 142 -17.60 -5.04 -1.91
CA GLN A 142 -16.32 -4.47 -1.57
C GLN A 142 -15.24 -4.97 -2.52
N ILE A 143 -14.27 -4.12 -2.79
CA ILE A 143 -13.02 -4.50 -3.44
C ILE A 143 -11.93 -4.61 -2.39
N ILE A 144 -11.39 -5.80 -2.21
CA ILE A 144 -10.21 -6.04 -1.37
C ILE A 144 -8.97 -6.04 -2.27
N ALA A 145 -8.16 -4.99 -2.11
CA ALA A 145 -6.87 -4.82 -2.75
C ALA A 145 -5.78 -5.27 -1.77
N VAL A 146 -5.12 -6.37 -2.06
CA VAL A 146 -4.11 -6.97 -1.20
C VAL A 146 -2.72 -6.73 -1.76
N ASP A 147 -1.84 -6.18 -0.93
CA ASP A 147 -0.41 -6.13 -1.19
C ASP A 147 0.27 -7.38 -0.62
N TYR A 148 0.77 -8.24 -1.49
CA TYR A 148 1.53 -9.44 -1.11
C TYR A 148 3.03 -9.15 -0.94
N LEU A 149 3.42 -7.88 -0.90
CA LEU A 149 4.79 -7.42 -0.73
C LEU A 149 5.72 -7.87 -1.88
N ASP A 150 7.00 -8.04 -1.60
CA ASP A 150 7.92 -8.61 -2.57
C ASP A 150 7.96 -10.16 -2.47
N ILE A 151 8.40 -10.81 -3.54
CA ILE A 151 8.38 -12.26 -3.66
C ILE A 151 9.22 -12.98 -2.58
N GLU A 152 10.24 -12.31 -2.05
CA GLU A 152 11.15 -12.89 -1.04
C GLU A 152 10.50 -12.90 0.35
N ASN A 153 9.61 -11.92 0.62
CA ASN A 153 8.92 -11.73 1.89
C ASN A 153 7.41 -12.05 1.79
N CYS A 154 6.99 -12.64 0.68
CA CYS A 154 5.59 -12.87 0.36
C CYS A 154 4.98 -13.99 1.22
N ILE A 155 3.82 -13.71 1.82
CA ILE A 155 2.92 -14.76 2.29
C ILE A 155 2.38 -15.49 1.05
N PRO A 156 2.26 -16.85 1.05
CA PRO A 156 1.76 -17.59 -0.09
C PRO A 156 0.42 -17.04 -0.59
N ILE A 157 0.44 -16.48 -1.79
CA ILE A 157 -0.75 -15.86 -2.41
C ILE A 157 -1.84 -16.92 -2.65
N GLU A 158 -1.43 -18.17 -2.88
CA GLU A 158 -2.29 -19.31 -3.17
C GLU A 158 -3.30 -19.56 -2.04
N ASP A 159 -2.94 -19.27 -0.80
CA ASP A 159 -3.77 -19.56 0.39
C ASP A 159 -4.90 -18.54 0.57
N SER A 160 -4.84 -17.39 -0.07
CA SER A 160 -5.76 -16.27 0.18
C SER A 160 -6.33 -15.63 -1.09
N ILE A 161 -5.82 -15.96 -2.26
CA ILE A 161 -6.21 -15.33 -3.54
C ILE A 161 -7.71 -15.45 -3.83
N ASP A 162 -8.36 -16.52 -3.38
CA ASP A 162 -9.79 -16.73 -3.61
C ASP A 162 -10.67 -15.67 -2.93
N TYR A 163 -10.18 -15.04 -1.87
CA TYR A 163 -10.87 -13.98 -1.11
C TYR A 163 -10.43 -12.57 -1.51
N THR A 164 -9.44 -12.46 -2.39
CA THR A 164 -8.88 -11.19 -2.88
C THR A 164 -9.56 -10.80 -4.19
N ASP A 165 -9.74 -9.50 -4.45
CA ASP A 165 -10.23 -9.01 -5.75
C ASP A 165 -9.09 -8.55 -6.64
N ILE A 166 -8.13 -7.82 -6.07
CA ILE A 166 -6.93 -7.36 -6.76
C ILE A 166 -5.72 -7.73 -5.90
N ALA A 167 -4.87 -8.60 -6.41
CA ALA A 167 -3.61 -8.96 -5.76
C ALA A 167 -2.47 -8.17 -6.40
N PHE A 168 -1.68 -7.49 -5.57
CA PHE A 168 -0.45 -6.83 -5.98
C PHE A 168 0.75 -7.57 -5.41
N ILE A 169 1.79 -7.72 -6.20
CA ILE A 169 3.05 -8.33 -5.78
C ILE A 169 4.22 -7.70 -6.52
N THR A 170 5.29 -7.39 -5.81
CA THR A 170 6.56 -7.01 -6.41
C THR A 170 7.39 -8.25 -6.67
N ALA A 171 7.88 -8.43 -7.90
CA ALA A 171 8.58 -9.63 -8.30
C ALA A 171 9.61 -9.34 -9.41
N HIS A 172 10.11 -10.39 -10.05
CA HIS A 172 11.00 -10.32 -11.21
C HIS A 172 10.39 -11.08 -12.40
N GLN A 173 10.90 -10.86 -13.59
CA GLN A 173 10.34 -11.42 -14.83
C GLN A 173 10.25 -12.96 -14.84
N GLY A 174 11.16 -13.66 -14.14
CA GLY A 174 11.22 -15.12 -14.12
C GLY A 174 9.98 -15.82 -13.53
N VAL A 175 9.15 -15.11 -12.77
CA VAL A 175 7.95 -15.69 -12.12
C VAL A 175 6.63 -15.27 -12.77
N LEU A 176 6.65 -14.47 -13.81
CA LEU A 176 5.42 -13.97 -14.47
C LEU A 176 4.50 -15.10 -14.93
N LYS A 177 5.05 -16.19 -15.46
CA LYS A 177 4.27 -17.36 -15.89
C LYS A 177 3.50 -17.99 -14.74
N LYS A 178 4.11 -18.12 -13.55
CA LYS A 178 3.43 -18.62 -12.34
C LYS A 178 2.18 -17.79 -12.03
N TYR A 179 2.30 -16.46 -12.02
CA TYR A 179 1.17 -15.60 -11.68
C TYR A 179 0.12 -15.51 -12.80
N GLN A 180 0.52 -15.65 -14.06
CA GLN A 180 -0.41 -15.76 -15.17
C GLN A 180 -1.27 -17.04 -15.06
N GLU A 181 -0.65 -18.19 -14.79
CA GLU A 181 -1.33 -19.46 -14.58
C GLU A 181 -2.26 -19.41 -13.36
N LEU A 182 -1.80 -18.84 -12.24
CA LEU A 182 -2.60 -18.67 -11.03
C LEU A 182 -3.83 -17.76 -11.28
N ALA A 183 -3.63 -16.60 -11.92
CA ALA A 183 -4.69 -15.68 -12.26
C ALA A 183 -5.77 -16.34 -13.14
N TYR A 184 -5.36 -17.16 -14.11
CA TYR A 184 -6.26 -17.92 -14.95
C TYR A 184 -7.01 -18.99 -14.16
N ALA A 185 -6.29 -19.82 -13.40
CA ALA A 185 -6.86 -20.95 -12.65
C ALA A 185 -7.87 -20.50 -11.60
N ARG A 186 -7.63 -19.35 -10.95
CA ARG A 186 -8.48 -18.80 -9.88
C ARG A 186 -9.46 -17.73 -10.36
N ASN A 187 -9.42 -17.35 -11.64
CA ASN A 187 -10.21 -16.24 -12.23
C ASN A 187 -10.06 -14.93 -11.42
N LYS A 188 -8.82 -14.56 -11.10
CA LYS A 188 -8.46 -13.41 -10.27
C LYS A 188 -7.59 -12.41 -11.01
N LEU A 189 -7.68 -11.14 -10.60
CA LEU A 189 -6.81 -10.09 -11.09
C LEU A 189 -5.53 -10.05 -10.26
N ILE A 190 -4.41 -10.39 -10.89
CA ILE A 190 -3.08 -10.34 -10.29
C ILE A 190 -2.25 -9.29 -11.03
N VAL A 191 -1.69 -8.36 -10.29
CA VAL A 191 -0.81 -7.29 -10.77
C VAL A 191 0.60 -7.54 -10.23
N VAL A 192 1.56 -7.67 -11.13
CA VAL A 192 2.97 -7.88 -10.80
C VAL A 192 3.74 -6.62 -11.17
N THR A 193 4.34 -5.97 -10.20
CA THR A 193 5.23 -4.82 -10.41
C THR A 193 6.68 -5.27 -10.47
N LEU A 194 7.46 -4.69 -11.39
CA LEU A 194 8.85 -5.04 -11.69
C LEU A 194 9.78 -3.82 -11.56
N GLY A 195 9.43 -2.85 -10.72
CA GLY A 195 10.19 -1.61 -10.56
C GLY A 195 10.33 -0.84 -11.88
N ALA A 196 11.56 -0.59 -12.30
CA ALA A 196 11.88 0.14 -13.54
C ALA A 196 11.43 -0.59 -14.81
N ASP A 197 11.23 -1.91 -14.77
CA ASP A 197 10.76 -2.71 -15.91
C ASP A 197 9.25 -2.60 -16.15
N GLY A 198 8.53 -1.88 -15.27
CA GLY A 198 7.09 -1.66 -15.40
C GLY A 198 6.24 -2.66 -14.62
N SER A 199 5.12 -3.07 -15.20
CA SER A 199 4.17 -3.95 -14.54
C SER A 199 3.40 -4.83 -15.53
N TYR A 200 2.94 -5.98 -15.04
CA TYR A 200 2.02 -6.87 -15.73
C TYR A 200 0.74 -7.03 -14.94
N ALA A 201 -0.39 -7.13 -15.63
CA ALA A 201 -1.65 -7.54 -15.03
C ALA A 201 -2.21 -8.75 -15.77
N PHE A 202 -2.65 -9.75 -15.01
CA PHE A 202 -3.22 -11.00 -15.51
C PHE A 202 -4.67 -11.13 -15.05
N TYR A 203 -5.58 -11.33 -15.99
CA TYR A 203 -6.99 -11.51 -15.69
C TYR A 203 -7.71 -12.29 -16.81
N LYS A 204 -8.43 -13.34 -16.46
CA LYS A 204 -9.23 -14.16 -17.40
C LYS A 204 -8.47 -14.62 -18.64
N GLY A 205 -7.22 -15.01 -18.47
CA GLY A 205 -6.34 -15.45 -19.56
C GLY A 205 -5.71 -14.34 -20.37
N ALA A 206 -6.11 -13.09 -20.19
CA ALA A 206 -5.47 -11.94 -20.80
C ALA A 206 -4.25 -11.48 -19.99
N MET A 207 -3.24 -10.99 -20.71
CA MET A 207 -2.04 -10.37 -20.15
C MET A 207 -1.98 -8.92 -20.65
N TYR A 208 -1.74 -8.01 -19.72
CA TYR A 208 -1.56 -6.59 -19.99
C TYR A 208 -0.16 -6.19 -19.52
N PHE A 209 0.46 -5.29 -20.24
CA PHE A 209 1.76 -4.72 -19.88
C PHE A 209 1.68 -3.20 -19.84
N GLN A 210 2.34 -2.58 -18.87
CA GLN A 210 2.54 -1.15 -18.73
C GLN A 210 4.01 -0.90 -18.40
N SER A 211 4.71 -0.15 -19.23
CA SER A 211 6.07 0.30 -18.93
C SER A 211 6.09 1.26 -17.75
N ALA A 212 7.16 1.27 -17.00
CA ALA A 212 7.41 2.35 -16.05
C ALA A 212 7.49 3.70 -16.78
N LEU A 213 7.01 4.75 -16.13
CA LEU A 213 7.10 6.10 -16.69
C LEU A 213 8.46 6.72 -16.34
N SER A 214 9.14 7.23 -17.37
CA SER A 214 10.41 7.90 -17.19
C SER A 214 10.24 9.19 -16.37
N VAL A 215 11.15 9.40 -15.43
CA VAL A 215 11.24 10.61 -14.60
C VAL A 215 12.64 11.24 -14.76
N PRO A 216 12.78 12.55 -14.54
CA PRO A 216 14.08 13.21 -14.66
C PRO A 216 15.16 12.61 -13.74
N LYS A 217 14.76 12.21 -12.54
CA LYS A 217 15.60 11.55 -11.55
C LYS A 217 14.76 10.72 -10.62
N VAL A 218 15.16 9.47 -10.38
CA VAL A 218 14.66 8.67 -9.27
C VAL A 218 15.45 9.08 -8.03
N VAL A 219 14.73 9.50 -6.98
CA VAL A 219 15.31 9.94 -5.71
C VAL A 219 15.20 8.82 -4.68
N ASP A 220 14.00 8.23 -4.55
CA ASP A 220 13.69 7.18 -3.59
C ASP A 220 12.44 6.41 -4.05
N THR A 221 12.55 5.08 -4.17
CA THR A 221 11.41 4.23 -4.58
C THR A 221 10.48 3.85 -3.43
N THR A 222 10.73 4.34 -2.20
CA THR A 222 9.84 4.10 -1.04
C THR A 222 8.43 4.61 -1.34
N GLY A 223 7.43 3.74 -1.13
CA GLY A 223 6.02 4.09 -1.36
C GLY A 223 5.55 4.05 -2.81
N CYS A 224 6.43 3.77 -3.80
CA CYS A 224 6.03 3.65 -5.21
C CYS A 224 5.01 2.52 -5.41
N GLY A 225 5.20 1.36 -4.77
CA GLY A 225 4.26 0.24 -4.79
C GLY A 225 2.90 0.61 -4.20
N ASP A 226 2.91 1.28 -3.05
CA ASP A 226 1.70 1.74 -2.36
C ASP A 226 0.90 2.73 -3.23
N ALA A 227 1.61 3.69 -3.85
CA ALA A 227 1.00 4.68 -4.73
C ALA A 227 0.43 4.03 -6.00
N TYR A 228 1.16 3.05 -6.57
CA TYR A 228 0.69 2.27 -7.71
C TYR A 228 -0.61 1.53 -7.35
N GLN A 229 -0.60 0.79 -6.24
CA GLN A 229 -1.75 0.05 -5.72
C GLN A 229 -2.96 0.95 -5.49
N ALA A 230 -2.77 2.08 -4.80
CA ALA A 230 -3.82 3.03 -4.50
C ALA A 230 -4.49 3.58 -5.77
N ALA A 231 -3.68 4.04 -6.73
CA ALA A 231 -4.17 4.60 -7.99
C ALA A 231 -4.83 3.55 -8.88
N PHE A 232 -4.23 2.35 -8.97
CA PHE A 232 -4.79 1.24 -9.73
C PHE A 232 -6.16 0.84 -9.19
N ALA A 233 -6.28 0.56 -7.88
CA ALA A 233 -7.53 0.10 -7.27
C ALA A 233 -8.65 1.14 -7.42
N LEU A 234 -8.34 2.40 -7.17
CA LEU A 234 -9.29 3.51 -7.34
C LEU A 234 -9.78 3.61 -8.80
N LYS A 235 -8.86 3.61 -9.76
CA LYS A 235 -9.21 3.71 -11.18
C LYS A 235 -9.99 2.48 -11.65
N TYR A 236 -9.63 1.29 -11.18
CA TYR A 236 -10.31 0.05 -11.54
C TYR A 236 -11.77 0.04 -11.09
N VAL A 237 -12.04 0.48 -9.87
CA VAL A 237 -13.42 0.61 -9.39
C VAL A 237 -14.23 1.64 -10.18
N GLN A 238 -13.61 2.73 -10.59
CA GLN A 238 -14.26 3.78 -11.37
C GLN A 238 -14.58 3.38 -12.81
N THR A 239 -13.71 2.59 -13.47
CA THR A 239 -13.78 2.37 -14.92
C THR A 239 -13.90 0.92 -15.34
N ASN A 240 -13.62 -0.02 -14.44
CA ASN A 240 -13.48 -1.45 -14.74
C ASN A 240 -12.50 -1.73 -15.91
N ASN A 241 -11.50 -0.87 -16.10
CA ASN A 241 -10.54 -0.92 -17.20
C ASN A 241 -9.12 -1.13 -16.66
N ILE A 242 -8.56 -2.33 -16.90
CA ILE A 242 -7.24 -2.71 -16.42
C ILE A 242 -6.13 -1.82 -16.99
N LYS A 243 -6.18 -1.49 -18.29
CA LYS A 243 -5.14 -0.66 -18.92
C LYS A 243 -5.11 0.76 -18.35
N GLU A 244 -6.28 1.38 -18.16
CA GLU A 244 -6.38 2.69 -17.51
C GLU A 244 -5.89 2.64 -16.07
N SER A 245 -6.20 1.55 -15.36
CA SER A 245 -5.76 1.35 -13.96
C SER A 245 -4.24 1.20 -13.87
N MET A 246 -3.62 0.43 -14.76
CA MET A 246 -2.16 0.28 -14.82
C MET A 246 -1.47 1.61 -15.13
N ASN A 247 -2.01 2.38 -16.09
CA ASN A 247 -1.46 3.71 -16.40
C ASN A 247 -1.59 4.67 -15.21
N ALA A 248 -2.73 4.66 -14.50
CA ALA A 248 -2.91 5.46 -13.28
C ALA A 248 -1.90 5.06 -12.19
N GLY A 249 -1.68 3.76 -11.98
CA GLY A 249 -0.68 3.23 -11.06
C GLY A 249 0.74 3.69 -11.42
N ALA A 250 1.14 3.53 -12.69
CA ALA A 250 2.45 3.95 -13.16
C ALA A 250 2.67 5.46 -13.00
N LEU A 251 1.64 6.28 -13.28
CA LEU A 251 1.71 7.73 -13.08
C LEU A 251 1.86 8.10 -11.60
N ALA A 252 1.14 7.46 -10.69
CA ALA A 252 1.26 7.71 -9.28
C ALA A 252 2.66 7.33 -8.76
N ALA A 253 3.14 6.13 -9.09
CA ALA A 253 4.47 5.66 -8.70
C ALA A 253 5.58 6.59 -9.22
N SER A 254 5.48 7.05 -10.49
CA SER A 254 6.49 7.95 -11.07
C SER A 254 6.58 9.31 -10.33
N LYS A 255 5.50 9.78 -9.72
CA LYS A 255 5.51 11.00 -8.91
C LYS A 255 6.20 10.78 -7.56
N ILE A 256 5.89 9.67 -6.89
CA ILE A 256 6.50 9.33 -5.60
C ILE A 256 8.00 9.16 -5.74
N ALA A 257 8.49 8.48 -6.76
CA ALA A 257 9.91 8.22 -6.99
C ALA A 257 10.81 9.48 -7.07
N GLN A 258 10.24 10.68 -7.15
CA GLN A 258 10.96 11.94 -7.29
C GLN A 258 11.24 12.66 -5.96
N ALA A 259 10.82 12.10 -4.83
CA ALA A 259 11.01 12.67 -3.50
C ALA A 259 11.50 11.62 -2.50
N TRP A 260 12.02 12.05 -1.36
CA TRP A 260 12.39 11.17 -0.27
C TRP A 260 11.17 10.74 0.54
N GLY A 261 11.11 9.45 0.90
CA GLY A 261 10.06 8.85 1.73
C GLY A 261 8.73 8.65 1.00
N GLY A 262 7.88 7.77 1.54
CA GLY A 262 6.64 7.36 0.88
C GLY A 262 5.61 8.47 0.67
N VAL A 263 5.66 9.55 1.44
CA VAL A 263 4.75 10.69 1.35
C VAL A 263 5.45 12.02 1.03
N GLY A 264 6.77 12.02 0.78
CA GLY A 264 7.53 13.26 0.58
C GLY A 264 7.03 14.12 -0.59
N PHE A 265 6.62 13.51 -1.71
CA PHE A 265 5.96 14.22 -2.81
C PHE A 265 4.62 14.85 -2.35
N ILE A 266 3.91 14.16 -1.47
CA ILE A 266 2.57 14.54 -0.99
C ILE A 266 2.65 15.71 0.01
N GLU A 267 3.70 15.76 0.83
CA GLU A 267 3.92 16.86 1.79
C GLU A 267 4.03 18.22 1.11
N HIS A 268 4.55 18.26 -0.11
CA HIS A 268 4.79 19.47 -0.88
C HIS A 268 3.70 19.77 -1.93
N SER A 269 2.66 18.95 -2.02
CA SER A 269 1.63 19.06 -3.09
C SER A 269 0.41 19.89 -2.72
N PHE A 270 0.40 20.54 -1.53
CA PHE A 270 -0.72 21.35 -1.04
C PHE A 270 -0.24 22.66 -0.39
#